data_24be40e6d80d7c352cae683310c6bbf9
#
_entry.id   24be40e6d80d7c352cae683310c6bbf9
#
_cell.length_a   1.000
_cell.length_b   1.000
_cell.length_c   1.000
_cell.angle_alpha   90.00
_cell.angle_beta   90.00
_cell.angle_gamma   90.00
#
_symmetry.space_group_name_H-M   'P 1'
#
loop_
_entity.id
_entity.type
_entity.pdbx_description
1 polymer ?
#
loop_
_entity_poly.entity_id
_entity_poly.type
_entity_poly.pdbx_seq_one_letter_code
_entity_poly.pdbx_strand_id
1 'polypeptide(L)'
;MTTTIKMITKFTLGASLSILISSYANSQSGGLVDEYPELANLYNAFDVTQAGIYDAMAAIGLDPVSQDGRMELKMHLDMMAEMDHGGHGGHGGGMVMNMDGHFGQLETDARIELGETVRGRHSDSQSQDAFTNSSALTELASGVLAQGRSFERAVWDIFADDSTSIYQKQMAIDEAVKDYQSSNPRLAVSLSPKTADLYLDHIYADAFRMGYPKLSGLLYSNQWLQLASLEAIIIGQVDPQFGGQVPLTLERYWNKVGSDTGMTMFPAPTEMPSAPAISPQLYSQAPQASIIIDNLNMLESALADVIAYPNLQNRASVIDQLVAQYTSDDMYLADTMDYLLNALRGGIFNQGGPAIGDLSRSERNRSRDAMSMNHTMIMSSPN
;
A
#
# COMPACT_ATOMS: atom_id res chain seq x y z
N MET A 1 -16.20 60.03 1.34
CA MET A 1 -15.74 58.80 2.01
C MET A 1 -16.22 57.62 1.19
N THR A 2 -15.35 57.11 0.32
CA THR A 2 -15.70 56.06 -0.64
C THR A 2 -14.90 54.83 -0.23
N THR A 3 -15.57 53.83 0.30
CA THR A 3 -14.94 52.58 0.77
C THR A 3 -14.79 51.62 -0.40
N THR A 4 -13.57 51.37 -0.80
CA THR A 4 -13.22 50.42 -1.87
C THR A 4 -13.13 49.01 -1.28
N ILE A 5 -14.07 48.13 -1.66
CA ILE A 5 -14.05 46.70 -1.32
C ILE A 5 -13.05 46.03 -2.26
N LYS A 6 -11.96 45.50 -1.73
CA LYS A 6 -11.03 44.60 -2.44
C LYS A 6 -11.64 43.22 -2.52
N MET A 7 -12.10 42.85 -3.69
CA MET A 7 -12.42 41.45 -4.04
C MET A 7 -11.12 40.65 -4.13
N ILE A 8 -10.96 39.70 -3.24
CA ILE A 8 -9.89 38.70 -3.31
C ILE A 8 -10.40 37.56 -4.20
N THR A 9 -9.88 37.52 -5.40
CA THR A 9 -10.13 36.43 -6.34
C THR A 9 -9.26 35.22 -5.90
N LYS A 10 -9.90 34.21 -5.34
CA LYS A 10 -9.27 32.90 -5.16
C LYS A 10 -9.11 32.27 -6.54
N PHE A 11 -7.90 32.18 -7.02
CA PHE A 11 -7.55 31.36 -8.16
C PHE A 11 -7.64 29.88 -7.75
N THR A 12 -8.63 29.18 -8.27
CA THR A 12 -8.73 27.73 -8.24
C THR A 12 -7.71 27.16 -9.23
N LEU A 13 -6.60 26.64 -8.72
CA LEU A 13 -5.56 25.91 -9.47
C LEU A 13 -5.90 24.41 -9.57
N GLY A 14 -7.16 24.07 -9.81
CA GLY A 14 -7.63 22.69 -9.78
C GLY A 14 -7.98 22.06 -11.14
N ALA A 15 -7.72 22.74 -12.28
CA ALA A 15 -8.34 22.33 -13.55
C ALA A 15 -7.38 21.81 -14.63
N SER A 16 -6.08 21.60 -14.37
CA SER A 16 -5.12 21.31 -15.44
C SER A 16 -4.53 19.88 -15.45
N LEU A 17 -4.77 19.07 -14.42
CA LEU A 17 -4.17 17.72 -14.35
C LEU A 17 -5.00 16.65 -15.07
N SER A 18 -6.28 16.89 -15.28
CA SER A 18 -7.21 15.87 -15.83
C SER A 18 -7.17 15.73 -17.36
N ILE A 19 -6.44 16.56 -18.09
CA ILE A 19 -6.56 16.63 -19.55
C ILE A 19 -5.53 15.79 -20.30
N LEU A 20 -4.39 15.44 -19.71
CA LEU A 20 -3.33 14.71 -20.44
C LEU A 20 -3.41 13.19 -20.28
N ILE A 21 -3.95 12.69 -19.16
CA ILE A 21 -4.13 11.24 -18.93
C ILE A 21 -5.38 10.71 -19.65
N SER A 22 -6.38 11.55 -19.90
CA SER A 22 -7.59 11.16 -20.63
C SER A 22 -7.37 10.91 -22.14
N SER A 23 -6.22 11.22 -22.71
CA SER A 23 -5.95 10.91 -24.12
C SER A 23 -5.57 9.45 -24.36
N TYR A 24 -5.09 8.71 -23.36
CA TYR A 24 -4.85 7.26 -23.49
C TYR A 24 -6.12 6.43 -23.21
N ALA A 25 -7.01 6.89 -22.34
CA ALA A 25 -8.22 6.16 -21.96
C ALA A 25 -9.35 6.19 -23.02
N ASN A 26 -9.25 7.00 -24.07
CA ASN A 26 -10.34 7.23 -25.03
C ASN A 26 -10.20 6.55 -26.40
N SER A 27 -9.27 5.62 -26.60
CA SER A 27 -9.09 5.00 -27.92
C SER A 27 -8.91 3.47 -27.94
N GLN A 28 -9.01 2.77 -26.83
CA GLN A 28 -8.87 1.31 -26.82
C GLN A 28 -10.10 0.64 -26.20
N SER A 29 -10.87 -0.07 -27.01
CA SER A 29 -11.72 -1.18 -26.59
C SER A 29 -10.80 -2.29 -26.10
N GLY A 30 -10.82 -2.63 -24.80
CA GLY A 30 -10.02 -3.70 -24.23
C GLY A 30 -9.21 -3.33 -22.97
N GLY A 31 -9.52 -2.23 -22.27
CA GLY A 31 -8.87 -1.88 -21.01
C GLY A 31 -9.41 -2.66 -19.78
N LEU A 32 -8.91 -2.35 -18.60
CA LEU A 32 -9.26 -3.01 -17.34
C LEU A 32 -10.77 -3.12 -17.11
N VAL A 33 -11.53 -2.07 -17.44
CA VAL A 33 -13.00 -2.04 -17.26
C VAL A 33 -13.70 -3.05 -18.15
N ASP A 34 -13.21 -3.26 -19.37
CA ASP A 34 -13.84 -4.15 -20.35
C ASP A 34 -13.47 -5.61 -20.07
N GLU A 35 -12.20 -5.88 -19.80
CA GLU A 35 -11.67 -7.24 -19.64
C GLU A 35 -11.84 -7.78 -18.20
N TYR A 36 -11.70 -6.89 -17.19
CA TYR A 36 -11.72 -7.27 -15.78
C TYR A 36 -12.54 -6.29 -14.93
N PRO A 37 -13.87 -6.17 -15.16
CA PRO A 37 -14.73 -5.15 -14.52
C PRO A 37 -14.77 -5.25 -12.98
N GLU A 38 -14.60 -6.44 -12.41
CA GLU A 38 -14.52 -6.61 -10.96
C GLU A 38 -13.22 -6.03 -10.40
N LEU A 39 -12.09 -6.24 -11.08
CA LEU A 39 -10.82 -5.64 -10.69
C LEU A 39 -10.85 -4.11 -10.84
N ALA A 40 -11.46 -3.59 -11.91
CA ALA A 40 -11.61 -2.14 -12.09
C ALA A 40 -12.41 -1.51 -10.95
N ASN A 41 -13.49 -2.16 -10.52
CA ASN A 41 -14.29 -1.70 -9.39
C ASN A 41 -13.49 -1.77 -8.07
N LEU A 42 -12.75 -2.85 -7.84
CA LEU A 42 -11.90 -2.99 -6.66
C LEU A 42 -10.77 -1.95 -6.65
N TYR A 43 -10.18 -1.65 -7.80
CA TYR A 43 -9.17 -0.61 -7.90
C TYR A 43 -9.69 0.73 -7.39
N ASN A 44 -10.88 1.15 -7.84
CA ASN A 44 -11.53 2.37 -7.36
C ASN A 44 -11.86 2.29 -5.86
N ALA A 45 -12.31 1.12 -5.38
CA ALA A 45 -12.61 0.90 -3.98
C ALA A 45 -11.35 0.99 -3.10
N PHE A 46 -10.19 0.59 -3.62
CA PHE A 46 -8.92 0.67 -2.88
C PHE A 46 -8.52 2.12 -2.61
N ASP A 47 -8.58 3.01 -3.58
CA ASP A 47 -8.23 4.41 -3.38
C ASP A 47 -9.12 5.05 -2.31
N VAL A 48 -10.43 4.81 -2.38
CA VAL A 48 -11.39 5.31 -1.38
C VAL A 48 -11.12 4.68 0.00
N THR A 49 -10.81 3.39 0.05
CA THR A 49 -10.55 2.68 1.30
C THR A 49 -9.22 3.12 1.93
N GLN A 50 -8.17 3.28 1.14
CA GLN A 50 -6.85 3.71 1.64
C GLN A 50 -6.90 5.13 2.20
N ALA A 51 -7.54 6.06 1.51
CA ALA A 51 -7.78 7.40 2.03
C ALA A 51 -8.61 7.35 3.33
N GLY A 52 -9.64 6.50 3.35
CA GLY A 52 -10.48 6.27 4.53
C GLY A 52 -9.72 5.67 5.72
N ILE A 53 -8.69 4.84 5.50
CA ILE A 53 -7.81 4.34 6.57
C ILE A 53 -7.10 5.50 7.26
N TYR A 54 -6.53 6.44 6.51
CA TYR A 54 -5.86 7.61 7.09
C TYR A 54 -6.81 8.48 7.91
N ASP A 55 -7.99 8.76 7.37
CA ASP A 55 -9.00 9.57 8.06
C ASP A 55 -9.55 8.86 9.31
N ALA A 56 -9.78 7.55 9.27
CA ALA A 56 -10.21 6.77 10.42
C ALA A 56 -9.16 6.80 11.54
N MET A 57 -7.88 6.59 11.22
CA MET A 57 -6.80 6.68 12.22
C MET A 57 -6.70 8.07 12.84
N ALA A 58 -6.80 9.12 12.00
CA ALA A 58 -6.77 10.49 12.49
C ALA A 58 -7.97 10.79 13.42
N ALA A 59 -9.17 10.32 13.07
CA ALA A 59 -10.37 10.48 13.88
C ALA A 59 -10.25 9.73 15.22
N ILE A 60 -9.82 8.45 15.20
CA ILE A 60 -9.58 7.65 16.41
C ILE A 60 -8.53 8.32 17.29
N GLY A 61 -7.44 8.80 16.67
CA GLY A 61 -6.35 9.48 17.37
C GLY A 61 -6.77 10.79 18.06
N LEU A 62 -7.88 11.41 17.65
CA LEU A 62 -8.44 12.63 18.26
C LEU A 62 -9.58 12.33 19.24
N ASP A 63 -10.12 11.12 19.24
CA ASP A 63 -11.24 10.75 20.11
C ASP A 63 -10.79 10.75 21.59
N PRO A 64 -11.52 11.43 22.49
CA PRO A 64 -11.21 11.39 23.92
C PRO A 64 -11.19 9.98 24.53
N VAL A 65 -12.01 9.06 24.03
CA VAL A 65 -12.08 7.67 24.51
C VAL A 65 -10.79 6.91 24.21
N SER A 66 -10.04 7.30 23.18
CA SER A 66 -8.78 6.64 22.80
C SER A 66 -7.57 7.08 23.64
N GLN A 67 -7.74 7.89 24.69
CA GLN A 67 -6.61 8.46 25.46
C GLN A 67 -5.71 7.39 26.06
N ASP A 68 -6.27 6.36 26.68
CA ASP A 68 -5.50 5.28 27.30
C ASP A 68 -4.76 4.47 26.23
N GLY A 69 -5.41 4.15 25.13
CA GLY A 69 -4.79 3.45 24.00
C GLY A 69 -3.60 4.23 23.40
N ARG A 70 -3.73 5.56 23.28
CA ARG A 70 -2.61 6.41 22.83
C ARG A 70 -1.43 6.40 23.79
N MET A 71 -1.70 6.41 25.09
CA MET A 71 -0.62 6.35 26.11
C MET A 71 0.08 4.99 26.08
N GLU A 72 -0.67 3.90 26.00
CA GLU A 72 -0.13 2.56 25.90
C GLU A 72 0.69 2.35 24.64
N LEU A 73 0.16 2.76 23.46
CA LEU A 73 0.89 2.69 22.20
C LEU A 73 2.21 3.47 22.29
N LYS A 74 2.16 4.70 22.80
CA LYS A 74 3.37 5.52 22.97
C LYS A 74 4.41 4.84 23.85
N MET A 75 3.99 4.26 24.98
CA MET A 75 4.88 3.54 25.88
C MET A 75 5.52 2.32 25.19
N HIS A 76 4.75 1.56 24.40
CA HIS A 76 5.28 0.41 23.67
C HIS A 76 6.29 0.83 22.60
N LEU A 77 6.00 1.88 21.83
CA LEU A 77 6.93 2.41 20.83
C LEU A 77 8.23 2.93 21.46
N ASP A 78 8.14 3.62 22.59
CA ASP A 78 9.33 4.09 23.32
C ASP A 78 10.17 2.92 23.83
N MET A 79 9.56 1.86 24.37
CA MET A 79 10.28 0.65 24.81
C MET A 79 10.99 -0.04 23.63
N MET A 80 10.37 -0.10 22.45
CA MET A 80 10.99 -0.67 21.26
C MET A 80 12.21 0.13 20.83
N ALA A 81 12.09 1.46 20.76
CA ALA A 81 13.20 2.34 20.42
C ALA A 81 14.39 2.21 21.40
N GLU A 82 14.13 2.01 22.70
CA GLU A 82 15.18 1.78 23.68
C GLU A 82 15.88 0.43 23.50
N MET A 83 15.14 -0.63 23.08
CA MET A 83 15.72 -1.95 22.85
C MET A 83 16.60 -1.99 21.60
N ASP A 84 16.27 -1.25 20.56
CA ASP A 84 17.03 -1.23 19.30
C ASP A 84 18.39 -0.51 19.46
N HIS A 85 18.50 0.44 20.34
CA HIS A 85 19.79 1.09 20.66
C HIS A 85 20.77 0.20 21.45
N GLY A 86 20.35 -0.99 21.89
CA GLY A 86 21.13 -1.92 22.71
C GLY A 86 21.91 -3.03 21.99
N GLY A 87 21.80 -3.17 20.68
CA GLY A 87 22.55 -4.19 19.92
C GLY A 87 21.87 -4.62 18.63
N HIS A 88 22.65 -4.73 17.57
CA HIS A 88 22.27 -5.31 16.27
C HIS A 88 21.74 -6.76 16.41
N GLY A 89 20.52 -6.92 16.85
CA GLY A 89 19.89 -8.22 17.06
C GLY A 89 18.47 -8.22 16.56
N GLY A 90 18.31 -8.53 15.30
CA GLY A 90 17.14 -9.11 14.66
C GLY A 90 15.77 -8.57 15.09
N HIS A 91 15.03 -7.98 14.19
CA HIS A 91 13.59 -7.72 14.25
C HIS A 91 12.71 -8.96 14.52
N GLY A 92 13.16 -9.85 15.41
CA GLY A 92 12.55 -11.14 15.76
C GLY A 92 12.13 -11.28 17.21
N GLY A 93 12.07 -10.18 17.96
CA GLY A 93 11.49 -10.23 19.31
C GLY A 93 9.99 -10.42 19.20
N GLY A 94 9.52 -11.66 19.43
CA GLY A 94 8.11 -12.01 19.44
C GLY A 94 7.34 -11.30 20.54
N MET A 95 7.10 -10.00 20.40
CA MET A 95 5.99 -9.37 21.09
C MET A 95 4.72 -10.04 20.59
N VAL A 96 3.98 -10.62 21.50
CA VAL A 96 2.61 -11.08 21.23
C VAL A 96 1.84 -9.84 20.79
N MET A 97 1.67 -9.70 19.48
CA MET A 97 0.85 -8.62 18.94
C MET A 97 -0.56 -8.80 19.51
N ASN A 98 -1.01 -7.83 20.26
CA ASN A 98 -2.40 -7.80 20.70
C ASN A 98 -3.28 -7.66 19.46
N MET A 99 -3.99 -8.72 19.10
CA MET A 99 -4.89 -8.76 17.93
C MET A 99 -6.03 -7.73 18.02
N ASP A 100 -6.33 -7.27 19.22
CA ASP A 100 -7.33 -6.23 19.45
C ASP A 100 -6.75 -4.81 19.27
N GLY A 101 -5.43 -4.69 19.14
CA GLY A 101 -4.76 -3.38 19.03
C GLY A 101 -4.92 -2.54 20.30
N HIS A 102 -4.47 -1.27 20.22
CA HIS A 102 -4.59 -0.33 21.33
C HIS A 102 -5.92 0.44 21.35
N PHE A 103 -6.68 0.36 20.25
CA PHE A 103 -7.91 1.12 20.08
C PHE A 103 -9.18 0.26 20.07
N GLY A 104 -9.04 -1.07 20.17
CA GLY A 104 -10.12 -2.02 20.44
C GLY A 104 -11.34 -1.85 19.53
N GLN A 105 -12.48 -1.47 20.13
CA GLN A 105 -13.74 -1.35 19.39
C GLN A 105 -13.73 -0.20 18.37
N LEU A 106 -13.04 0.92 18.64
CA LEU A 106 -12.96 2.04 17.69
C LEU A 106 -12.32 1.62 16.37
N GLU A 107 -11.23 0.85 16.44
CA GLU A 107 -10.60 0.30 15.22
C GLU A 107 -11.49 -0.75 14.56
N THR A 108 -12.17 -1.57 15.35
CA THR A 108 -13.06 -2.61 14.81
C THR A 108 -14.20 -2.00 14.01
N ASP A 109 -14.85 -0.95 14.55
CA ASP A 109 -15.94 -0.26 13.88
C ASP A 109 -15.45 0.39 12.56
N ALA A 110 -14.31 1.10 12.61
CA ALA A 110 -13.69 1.65 11.41
C ALA A 110 -13.34 0.56 10.37
N ARG A 111 -12.82 -0.59 10.81
CA ARG A 111 -12.49 -1.71 9.92
C ARG A 111 -13.73 -2.30 9.26
N ILE A 112 -14.86 -2.39 9.96
CA ILE A 112 -16.13 -2.86 9.40
C ILE A 112 -16.62 -1.90 8.33
N GLU A 113 -16.65 -0.59 8.61
CA GLU A 113 -17.07 0.45 7.67
C GLU A 113 -16.21 0.44 6.40
N LEU A 114 -14.88 0.36 6.56
CA LEU A 114 -13.96 0.28 5.43
C LEU A 114 -14.07 -1.05 4.67
N GLY A 115 -14.44 -2.13 5.33
CA GLY A 115 -14.76 -3.40 4.69
C GLY A 115 -15.99 -3.32 3.79
N GLU A 116 -17.01 -2.56 4.18
CA GLU A 116 -18.18 -2.27 3.35
C GLU A 116 -17.80 -1.36 2.17
N THR A 117 -16.90 -0.40 2.39
CA THR A 117 -16.33 0.46 1.34
C THR A 117 -15.65 -0.38 0.25
N VAL A 118 -14.80 -1.34 0.63
CA VAL A 118 -14.14 -2.26 -0.33
C VAL A 118 -15.15 -3.05 -1.15
N ARG A 119 -16.29 -3.44 -0.58
CA ARG A 119 -17.35 -4.19 -1.28
C ARG A 119 -18.27 -3.28 -2.10
N GLY A 120 -18.18 -1.99 -1.87
CA GLY A 120 -18.97 -0.98 -2.58
C GLY A 120 -18.56 -0.83 -4.04
N ARG A 121 -19.37 -0.08 -4.77
CA ARG A 121 -19.04 0.38 -6.13
C ARG A 121 -18.70 1.85 -6.08
N HIS A 122 -17.53 2.19 -6.61
CA HIS A 122 -17.02 3.55 -6.63
C HIS A 122 -16.75 3.98 -8.06
N SER A 123 -17.11 5.24 -8.37
CA SER A 123 -16.82 5.84 -9.66
C SER A 123 -15.33 6.23 -9.76
N ASP A 124 -14.84 6.37 -10.98
CA ASP A 124 -13.49 6.87 -11.24
C ASP A 124 -13.25 8.23 -10.59
N SER A 125 -14.26 9.12 -10.54
CA SER A 125 -14.13 10.41 -9.87
C SER A 125 -13.99 10.27 -8.35
N GLN A 126 -14.68 9.33 -7.72
CA GLN A 126 -14.50 9.06 -6.29
C GLN A 126 -13.11 8.54 -5.97
N SER A 127 -12.58 7.66 -6.82
CA SER A 127 -11.21 7.16 -6.70
C SER A 127 -10.18 8.31 -6.88
N GLN A 128 -10.30 9.10 -7.94
CA GLN A 128 -9.41 10.22 -8.23
C GLN A 128 -9.38 11.28 -7.12
N ASP A 129 -10.53 11.56 -6.51
CA ASP A 129 -10.66 12.57 -5.46
C ASP A 129 -10.37 12.02 -4.05
N ALA A 130 -10.19 10.71 -3.89
CA ALA A 130 -10.13 10.06 -2.57
C ALA A 130 -9.03 10.66 -1.68
N PHE A 131 -7.80 10.70 -2.16
CA PHE A 131 -6.67 11.22 -1.37
C PHE A 131 -6.72 12.73 -1.19
N THR A 132 -7.21 13.48 -2.20
CA THR A 132 -7.33 14.95 -2.11
C THR A 132 -8.44 15.40 -1.16
N ASN A 133 -9.40 14.54 -0.89
CA ASN A 133 -10.47 14.78 0.09
C ASN A 133 -10.09 14.33 1.51
N SER A 134 -9.00 13.57 1.68
CA SER A 134 -8.56 13.11 3.00
C SER A 134 -8.10 14.28 3.86
N SER A 135 -8.64 14.38 5.06
CA SER A 135 -8.28 15.41 6.05
C SER A 135 -6.99 15.08 6.82
N ALA A 136 -6.54 13.83 6.75
CA ALA A 136 -5.36 13.34 7.45
C ALA A 136 -4.05 13.61 6.68
N LEU A 137 -4.14 13.86 5.38
CA LEU A 137 -3.01 14.08 4.49
C LEU A 137 -2.72 15.57 4.27
N THR A 138 -1.47 15.90 3.96
CA THR A 138 -1.10 17.22 3.45
C THR A 138 -1.42 17.31 1.96
N GLU A 139 -1.47 18.54 1.42
CA GLU A 139 -1.66 18.75 -0.02
C GLU A 139 -0.56 18.08 -0.84
N LEU A 140 0.68 18.08 -0.35
CA LEU A 140 1.81 17.42 -1.01
C LEU A 140 1.64 15.90 -1.02
N ALA A 141 1.35 15.28 0.12
CA ALA A 141 1.14 13.83 0.23
C ALA A 141 -0.04 13.38 -0.63
N SER A 142 -1.17 14.08 -0.54
CA SER A 142 -2.35 13.83 -1.37
C SER A 142 -2.05 13.88 -2.87
N GLY A 143 -1.27 14.90 -3.29
CA GLY A 143 -0.87 15.05 -4.69
C GLY A 143 0.01 13.90 -5.18
N VAL A 144 0.99 13.47 -4.37
CA VAL A 144 1.89 12.35 -4.73
C VAL A 144 1.09 11.05 -4.84
N LEU A 145 0.22 10.75 -3.88
CA LEU A 145 -0.60 9.54 -3.92
C LEU A 145 -1.58 9.56 -5.09
N ALA A 146 -2.29 10.67 -5.33
CA ALA A 146 -3.22 10.78 -6.44
C ALA A 146 -2.52 10.62 -7.81
N GLN A 147 -1.34 11.24 -8.00
CA GLN A 147 -0.55 11.07 -9.23
C GLN A 147 -0.04 9.64 -9.37
N GLY A 148 0.44 9.05 -8.28
CA GLY A 148 0.92 7.66 -8.26
C GLY A 148 -0.18 6.66 -8.60
N ARG A 149 -1.37 6.83 -8.03
CA ARG A 149 -2.52 5.95 -8.32
C ARG A 149 -2.99 6.09 -9.77
N SER A 150 -2.98 7.32 -10.31
CA SER A 150 -3.29 7.52 -11.73
C SER A 150 -2.29 6.80 -12.65
N PHE A 151 -1.00 6.83 -12.31
CA PHE A 151 0.03 6.08 -13.02
C PHE A 151 -0.19 4.57 -12.93
N GLU A 152 -0.43 4.05 -11.73
CA GLU A 152 -0.69 2.62 -11.53
C GLU A 152 -1.93 2.16 -12.31
N ARG A 153 -3.00 2.97 -12.36
CA ARG A 153 -4.17 2.68 -13.17
C ARG A 153 -3.82 2.55 -14.65
N ALA A 154 -2.98 3.44 -15.18
CA ALA A 154 -2.51 3.35 -16.56
C ALA A 154 -1.73 2.06 -16.80
N VAL A 155 -0.88 1.62 -15.86
CA VAL A 155 -0.18 0.33 -15.93
C VAL A 155 -1.16 -0.84 -16.00
N TRP A 156 -2.21 -0.82 -15.18
CA TRP A 156 -3.24 -1.84 -15.19
C TRP A 156 -4.01 -1.88 -16.51
N ASP A 157 -4.43 -0.73 -17.04
CA ASP A 157 -5.14 -0.64 -18.32
C ASP A 157 -4.28 -1.17 -19.47
N ILE A 158 -2.97 -0.85 -19.50
CA ILE A 158 -2.05 -1.34 -20.52
C ILE A 158 -1.89 -2.87 -20.45
N PHE A 159 -1.70 -3.43 -19.26
CA PHE A 159 -1.56 -4.88 -19.13
C PHE A 159 -2.89 -5.61 -19.35
N ALA A 160 -4.03 -5.02 -19.02
CA ALA A 160 -5.35 -5.62 -19.21
C ALA A 160 -5.75 -5.73 -20.69
N ASP A 161 -5.28 -4.82 -21.55
CA ASP A 161 -5.59 -4.86 -22.99
C ASP A 161 -5.00 -6.11 -23.66
N ASP A 162 -5.84 -7.10 -23.96
CA ASP A 162 -5.44 -8.36 -24.57
C ASP A 162 -5.21 -8.27 -26.09
N SER A 163 -5.62 -7.15 -26.71
CA SER A 163 -5.49 -6.90 -28.15
C SER A 163 -4.06 -6.46 -28.55
N THR A 164 -3.24 -6.04 -27.60
CA THR A 164 -1.87 -5.55 -27.85
C THR A 164 -0.81 -6.59 -27.50
N SER A 165 0.28 -6.62 -28.27
CA SER A 165 1.42 -7.50 -28.01
C SER A 165 2.21 -7.04 -26.80
N ILE A 166 2.95 -7.99 -26.16
CA ILE A 166 3.85 -7.69 -25.02
C ILE A 166 4.83 -6.56 -25.37
N TYR A 167 5.38 -6.53 -26.56
CA TYR A 167 6.29 -5.47 -27.00
C TYR A 167 5.61 -4.10 -27.03
N GLN A 168 4.38 -4.02 -27.53
CA GLN A 168 3.60 -2.77 -27.52
C GLN A 168 3.26 -2.33 -26.10
N LYS A 169 2.93 -3.28 -25.22
CA LYS A 169 2.71 -2.99 -23.79
C LYS A 169 3.94 -2.41 -23.13
N GLN A 170 5.12 -3.00 -23.36
CA GLN A 170 6.38 -2.47 -22.82
C GLN A 170 6.64 -1.03 -23.29
N MET A 171 6.44 -0.74 -24.58
CA MET A 171 6.58 0.63 -25.09
C MET A 171 5.57 1.60 -24.47
N ALA A 172 4.32 1.16 -24.25
CA ALA A 172 3.29 1.98 -23.63
C ALA A 172 3.60 2.24 -22.14
N ILE A 173 4.16 1.26 -21.43
CA ILE A 173 4.61 1.42 -20.03
C ILE A 173 5.80 2.40 -19.96
N ASP A 174 6.78 2.29 -20.86
CA ASP A 174 7.93 3.20 -20.90
C ASP A 174 7.46 4.66 -21.13
N GLU A 175 6.47 4.87 -21.98
CA GLU A 175 5.87 6.18 -22.19
C GLU A 175 5.08 6.64 -20.95
N ALA A 176 4.29 5.77 -20.33
CA ALA A 176 3.57 6.08 -19.09
C ALA A 176 4.52 6.48 -17.95
N VAL A 177 5.66 5.79 -17.79
CA VAL A 177 6.71 6.14 -16.83
C VAL A 177 7.26 7.53 -17.12
N LYS A 178 7.57 7.82 -18.37
CA LYS A 178 8.09 9.13 -18.78
C LYS A 178 7.07 10.26 -18.55
N ASP A 179 5.80 10.02 -18.87
CA ASP A 179 4.72 10.96 -18.62
C ASP A 179 4.51 11.20 -17.12
N TYR A 180 4.55 10.15 -16.31
CA TYR A 180 4.48 10.23 -14.86
C TYR A 180 5.56 11.13 -14.27
N GLN A 181 6.82 10.97 -14.73
CA GLN A 181 7.95 11.76 -14.26
C GLN A 181 7.92 13.22 -14.78
N SER A 182 7.37 13.46 -15.96
CA SER A 182 7.42 14.78 -16.61
C SER A 182 6.21 15.65 -16.32
N SER A 183 5.03 15.07 -16.03
CA SER A 183 3.79 15.82 -15.83
C SER A 183 3.84 16.73 -14.60
N ASN A 184 4.28 16.22 -13.48
CA ASN A 184 4.57 16.99 -12.27
C ASN A 184 5.72 16.33 -11.49
N PRO A 185 6.98 16.67 -11.78
CA PRO A 185 8.13 16.02 -11.17
C PRO A 185 8.18 16.12 -9.64
N ARG A 186 7.52 17.12 -9.04
CA ARG A 186 7.46 17.29 -7.59
C ARG A 186 6.53 16.29 -6.90
N LEU A 187 5.62 15.70 -7.65
CA LEU A 187 4.64 14.72 -7.18
C LEU A 187 5.01 13.30 -7.60
N ALA A 188 6.09 13.11 -8.34
CA ALA A 188 6.54 11.80 -8.77
C ALA A 188 7.50 11.19 -7.74
N VAL A 189 7.26 9.95 -7.33
CA VAL A 189 8.24 9.20 -6.55
C VAL A 189 9.43 8.81 -7.43
N SER A 190 10.57 8.56 -6.80
CA SER A 190 11.82 8.19 -7.47
C SER A 190 11.66 6.95 -8.36
N LEU A 191 12.39 6.92 -9.48
CA LEU A 191 12.57 5.72 -10.31
C LEU A 191 13.59 4.74 -9.75
N SER A 192 14.31 5.11 -8.70
CA SER A 192 15.24 4.24 -8.01
C SER A 192 14.57 3.61 -6.80
N PRO A 193 14.82 2.32 -6.51
CA PRO A 193 14.26 1.68 -5.33
C PRO A 193 14.71 2.41 -4.07
N LYS A 194 13.82 2.57 -3.11
CA LYS A 194 14.13 3.10 -1.79
C LYS A 194 14.63 1.99 -0.87
N THR A 195 15.51 2.34 0.08
CA THR A 195 15.94 1.38 1.10
C THR A 195 14.77 1.01 2.01
N ALA A 196 14.73 -0.24 2.45
CA ALA A 196 13.72 -0.71 3.39
C ALA A 196 13.74 0.07 4.72
N ASP A 197 14.91 0.59 5.10
CA ASP A 197 15.08 1.40 6.32
C ASP A 197 14.17 2.63 6.34
N LEU A 198 13.82 3.16 5.16
CA LEU A 198 12.95 4.33 5.05
C LEU A 198 11.53 4.10 5.58
N TYR A 199 11.06 2.85 5.65
CA TYR A 199 9.77 2.51 6.26
C TYR A 199 9.89 1.56 7.46
N LEU A 200 11.00 0.82 7.61
CA LEU A 200 11.20 -0.10 8.74
C LEU A 200 11.87 0.57 9.94
N ASP A 201 12.81 1.50 9.71
CA ASP A 201 13.67 2.04 10.75
C ASP A 201 13.48 3.55 10.98
N HIS A 202 12.43 4.17 10.41
CA HIS A 202 12.15 5.56 10.77
C HIS A 202 11.55 5.65 12.18
N ILE A 203 11.73 6.80 12.84
CA ILE A 203 11.37 6.98 14.26
C ILE A 203 9.89 6.81 14.60
N TYR A 204 9.02 6.69 13.62
CA TYR A 204 7.58 6.44 13.75
C TYR A 204 7.19 5.03 13.30
N ALA A 205 8.14 4.21 12.87
CA ALA A 205 7.88 2.87 12.38
C ALA A 205 7.10 2.02 13.39
N ASP A 206 6.36 1.06 12.87
CA ASP A 206 5.49 0.16 13.63
C ASP A 206 4.27 0.79 14.32
N ALA A 207 4.12 2.11 14.35
CA ALA A 207 2.99 2.76 15.01
C ALA A 207 1.63 2.34 14.42
N PHE A 208 1.56 2.23 13.10
CA PHE A 208 0.37 1.76 12.41
C PHE A 208 0.08 0.28 12.69
N ARG A 209 1.06 -0.58 12.51
CA ARG A 209 0.93 -2.02 12.69
C ARG A 209 0.59 -2.41 14.12
N MET A 210 1.17 -1.72 15.10
CA MET A 210 0.91 -1.96 16.53
C MET A 210 -0.38 -1.33 17.01
N GLY A 211 -0.64 -0.10 16.61
CA GLY A 211 -1.81 0.65 17.04
C GLY A 211 -3.10 0.17 16.38
N TYR A 212 -3.02 -0.16 15.09
CA TYR A 212 -4.17 -0.46 14.23
C TYR A 212 -3.98 -1.74 13.43
N PRO A 213 -3.85 -2.91 14.08
CA PRO A 213 -3.53 -4.17 13.40
C PRO A 213 -4.56 -4.59 12.35
N LYS A 214 -5.84 -4.27 12.54
CA LYS A 214 -6.92 -4.61 11.59
C LYS A 214 -6.88 -3.72 10.34
N LEU A 215 -6.62 -2.42 10.53
CA LEU A 215 -6.48 -1.47 9.43
C LEU A 215 -5.18 -1.70 8.65
N SER A 216 -4.09 -2.02 9.34
CA SER A 216 -2.81 -2.36 8.69
C SER A 216 -2.93 -3.63 7.84
N GLY A 217 -3.65 -4.64 8.33
CA GLY A 217 -3.94 -5.83 7.55
C GLY A 217 -4.80 -5.54 6.31
N LEU A 218 -5.73 -4.58 6.39
CA LEU A 218 -6.53 -4.17 5.24
C LEU A 218 -5.68 -3.47 4.18
N LEU A 219 -4.87 -2.48 4.56
CA LEU A 219 -3.95 -1.79 3.65
C LEU A 219 -3.03 -2.79 2.95
N TYR A 220 -2.38 -3.65 3.72
CA TYR A 220 -1.52 -4.72 3.20
C TYR A 220 -2.25 -5.62 2.19
N SER A 221 -3.49 -6.02 2.49
CA SER A 221 -4.27 -6.88 1.61
C SER A 221 -4.58 -6.20 0.28
N ASN A 222 -4.87 -4.89 0.29
CA ASN A 222 -5.09 -4.10 -0.91
C ASN A 222 -3.82 -4.01 -1.76
N GLN A 223 -2.67 -3.64 -1.16
CA GLN A 223 -1.38 -3.58 -1.83
C GLN A 223 -0.95 -4.94 -2.41
N TRP A 224 -1.21 -6.04 -1.66
CA TRP A 224 -0.95 -7.38 -2.15
C TRP A 224 -1.82 -7.72 -3.38
N LEU A 225 -3.12 -7.40 -3.35
CA LEU A 225 -4.01 -7.70 -4.48
C LEU A 225 -3.61 -6.92 -5.73
N GLN A 226 -3.21 -5.66 -5.58
CA GLN A 226 -2.76 -4.84 -6.71
C GLN A 226 -1.63 -5.52 -7.48
N LEU A 227 -0.58 -5.96 -6.80
CA LEU A 227 0.53 -6.67 -7.41
C LEU A 227 0.13 -8.07 -7.91
N ALA A 228 -0.60 -8.83 -7.11
CA ALA A 228 -0.99 -10.19 -7.44
C ALA A 228 -1.95 -10.26 -8.65
N SER A 229 -2.80 -9.24 -8.82
CA SER A 229 -3.71 -9.17 -9.98
C SER A 229 -2.97 -8.81 -11.26
N LEU A 230 -2.00 -7.89 -11.21
CA LEU A 230 -1.13 -7.60 -12.34
C LEU A 230 -0.37 -8.85 -12.80
N GLU A 231 0.21 -9.59 -11.86
CA GLU A 231 0.86 -10.86 -12.16
C GLU A 231 -0.10 -11.86 -12.83
N ALA A 232 -1.31 -12.01 -12.26
CA ALA A 232 -2.31 -12.93 -12.79
C ALA A 232 -2.76 -12.56 -14.22
N ILE A 233 -2.94 -11.26 -14.50
CA ILE A 233 -3.26 -10.74 -15.84
C ILE A 233 -2.12 -11.06 -16.81
N ILE A 234 -0.89 -10.69 -16.48
CA ILE A 234 0.28 -10.85 -17.34
C ILE A 234 0.49 -12.33 -17.70
N ILE A 235 0.45 -13.21 -16.71
CA ILE A 235 0.67 -14.64 -16.92
C ILE A 235 -0.46 -15.27 -17.73
N GLY A 236 -1.71 -14.90 -17.45
CA GLY A 236 -2.87 -15.42 -18.20
C GLY A 236 -2.81 -15.08 -19.69
N GLN A 237 -2.19 -13.97 -20.05
CA GLN A 237 -2.00 -13.56 -21.44
C GLN A 237 -0.79 -14.26 -22.11
N VAL A 238 0.26 -14.53 -21.34
CA VAL A 238 1.46 -15.24 -21.88
C VAL A 238 1.17 -16.73 -22.08
N ASP A 239 0.45 -17.35 -21.15
CA ASP A 239 0.10 -18.76 -21.22
C ASP A 239 -1.39 -18.95 -20.86
N PRO A 240 -2.24 -19.30 -21.85
CA PRO A 240 -3.67 -19.48 -21.66
C PRO A 240 -4.06 -20.52 -20.60
N GLN A 241 -3.17 -21.47 -20.25
CA GLN A 241 -3.44 -22.41 -19.17
C GLN A 241 -3.62 -21.70 -17.80
N PHE A 242 -3.08 -20.48 -17.65
CA PHE A 242 -3.20 -19.65 -16.46
C PHE A 242 -4.34 -18.62 -16.54
N GLY A 243 -5.21 -18.66 -17.54
CA GLY A 243 -6.34 -17.72 -17.70
C GLY A 243 -7.31 -17.69 -16.51
N GLY A 244 -7.31 -18.70 -15.64
CA GLY A 244 -8.11 -18.74 -14.40
C GLY A 244 -7.46 -18.09 -13.18
N GLN A 245 -6.29 -17.45 -13.30
CA GLN A 245 -5.55 -16.92 -12.13
C GLN A 245 -6.18 -15.65 -11.55
N VAL A 246 -6.80 -14.81 -12.36
CA VAL A 246 -7.46 -13.59 -11.87
C VAL A 246 -8.61 -13.91 -10.91
N PRO A 247 -9.61 -14.78 -11.27
CA PRO A 247 -10.64 -15.20 -10.32
C PRO A 247 -10.10 -15.85 -9.04
N LEU A 248 -9.05 -16.66 -9.15
CA LEU A 248 -8.42 -17.30 -8.00
C LEU A 248 -7.72 -16.28 -7.09
N THR A 249 -7.10 -15.24 -7.67
CA THR A 249 -6.47 -14.15 -6.92
C THR A 249 -7.52 -13.33 -6.17
N LEU A 250 -8.67 -13.07 -6.79
CA LEU A 250 -9.82 -12.41 -6.16
C LEU A 250 -10.37 -13.24 -5.00
N GLU A 251 -10.54 -14.55 -5.17
CA GLU A 251 -10.97 -15.45 -4.08
C GLU A 251 -9.99 -15.40 -2.91
N ARG A 252 -8.69 -15.43 -3.16
CA ARG A 252 -7.65 -15.32 -2.14
C ARG A 252 -7.70 -13.98 -1.41
N TYR A 253 -7.96 -12.90 -2.14
CA TYR A 253 -8.13 -11.58 -1.56
C TYR A 253 -9.33 -11.54 -0.60
N TRP A 254 -10.49 -11.98 -1.06
CA TRP A 254 -11.68 -12.01 -0.20
C TRP A 254 -11.50 -12.88 1.05
N ASN A 255 -10.75 -13.96 0.94
CA ASN A 255 -10.35 -14.76 2.10
C ASN A 255 -9.41 -14.00 3.04
N LYS A 256 -8.53 -13.13 2.53
CA LYS A 256 -7.65 -12.28 3.35
C LYS A 256 -8.41 -11.15 4.03
N VAL A 257 -9.28 -10.47 3.31
CA VAL A 257 -10.12 -9.39 3.86
C VAL A 257 -11.08 -9.92 4.91
N GLY A 258 -11.46 -11.17 4.81
CA GLY A 258 -12.26 -11.87 5.82
C GLY A 258 -13.74 -11.56 5.80
N SER A 259 -14.44 -12.03 6.84
CA SER A 259 -15.87 -11.85 7.00
C SER A 259 -16.22 -10.38 7.34
N ASP A 260 -17.51 -10.05 7.19
CA ASP A 260 -18.08 -8.74 7.48
C ASP A 260 -17.90 -8.29 8.94
N THR A 261 -17.56 -9.22 9.82
CA THR A 261 -17.32 -8.93 11.25
C THR A 261 -15.91 -8.38 11.55
N GLY A 262 -15.03 -8.28 10.56
CA GLY A 262 -13.65 -7.81 10.75
C GLY A 262 -12.75 -8.75 11.57
N MET A 263 -13.25 -9.93 11.94
CA MET A 263 -12.60 -10.83 12.91
C MET A 263 -11.43 -11.66 12.36
N THR A 264 -11.20 -11.67 11.05
CA THR A 264 -10.23 -12.55 10.40
C THR A 264 -8.97 -11.83 9.92
N MET A 265 -8.83 -10.56 10.23
CA MET A 265 -7.67 -9.78 9.81
C MET A 265 -6.49 -10.01 10.74
N PHE A 266 -5.44 -10.54 10.18
CA PHE A 266 -4.13 -10.54 10.82
C PHE A 266 -3.51 -9.15 10.65
N PRO A 267 -2.67 -8.70 11.61
CA PRO A 267 -1.85 -7.53 11.41
C PRO A 267 -0.96 -7.71 10.18
N ALA A 268 -0.65 -6.62 9.50
CA ALA A 268 0.26 -6.66 8.38
C ALA A 268 1.59 -7.31 8.79
N PRO A 269 2.24 -8.08 7.92
CA PRO A 269 3.65 -8.44 8.09
C PRO A 269 4.51 -7.18 8.22
N THR A 270 5.70 -7.33 8.76
CA THR A 270 6.68 -6.23 8.86
C THR A 270 7.08 -5.76 7.47
N GLU A 271 7.36 -6.71 6.58
CA GLU A 271 7.73 -6.43 5.21
C GLU A 271 6.47 -6.23 4.35
N MET A 272 6.55 -5.26 3.45
CA MET A 272 5.48 -4.93 2.51
C MET A 272 5.41 -5.89 1.33
N PRO A 273 4.25 -5.98 0.65
CA PRO A 273 4.18 -6.58 -0.67
C PRO A 273 5.09 -5.82 -1.64
N SER A 274 5.94 -6.52 -2.35
CA SER A 274 6.81 -5.91 -3.36
C SER A 274 6.77 -6.65 -4.69
N ALA A 275 6.95 -5.91 -5.77
CA ALA A 275 6.79 -6.41 -7.13
C ALA A 275 7.71 -7.61 -7.44
N PRO A 276 9.01 -7.62 -7.13
CA PRO A 276 9.86 -8.77 -7.44
C PRO A 276 9.40 -10.07 -6.79
N ALA A 277 8.70 -10.00 -5.66
CA ALA A 277 8.24 -11.18 -4.93
C ALA A 277 6.82 -11.60 -5.29
N ILE A 278 5.92 -10.64 -5.51
CA ILE A 278 4.50 -10.91 -5.73
C ILE A 278 4.16 -10.91 -7.23
N SER A 279 4.80 -10.03 -8.00
CA SER A 279 4.57 -9.84 -9.44
C SER A 279 5.88 -9.88 -10.24
N PRO A 280 6.59 -11.02 -10.24
CA PRO A 280 7.89 -11.14 -10.89
C PRO A 280 7.84 -10.90 -12.41
N GLN A 281 6.72 -11.19 -13.07
CA GLN A 281 6.55 -10.88 -14.50
C GLN A 281 6.40 -9.39 -14.75
N LEU A 282 5.66 -8.68 -13.90
CA LEU A 282 5.62 -7.22 -13.94
C LEU A 282 7.03 -6.63 -13.78
N TYR A 283 7.77 -7.08 -12.76
CA TYR A 283 9.14 -6.62 -12.54
C TYR A 283 10.06 -6.93 -13.74
N SER A 284 9.94 -8.11 -14.33
CA SER A 284 10.74 -8.50 -15.48
C SER A 284 10.44 -7.69 -16.75
N GLN A 285 9.17 -7.34 -16.97
CA GLN A 285 8.71 -6.66 -18.19
C GLN A 285 8.73 -5.13 -18.06
N ALA A 286 8.53 -4.60 -16.84
CA ALA A 286 8.39 -3.19 -16.55
C ALA A 286 9.07 -2.81 -15.22
N PRO A 287 10.41 -2.94 -15.11
CA PRO A 287 11.10 -2.76 -13.81
C PRO A 287 10.92 -1.36 -13.23
N GLN A 288 10.90 -0.30 -14.04
CA GLN A 288 10.69 1.06 -13.54
C GLN A 288 9.26 1.27 -13.01
N ALA A 289 8.26 0.74 -13.69
CA ALA A 289 6.88 0.79 -13.20
C ALA A 289 6.73 0.02 -11.87
N SER A 290 7.38 -1.13 -11.75
CA SER A 290 7.43 -1.91 -10.50
C SER A 290 8.03 -1.12 -9.34
N ILE A 291 9.15 -0.42 -9.58
CA ILE A 291 9.82 0.40 -8.57
C ILE A 291 8.94 1.58 -8.15
N ILE A 292 8.25 2.23 -9.08
CA ILE A 292 7.29 3.31 -8.74
C ILE A 292 6.20 2.77 -7.82
N ILE A 293 5.58 1.64 -8.18
CA ILE A 293 4.50 1.02 -7.39
C ILE A 293 5.02 0.63 -5.99
N ASP A 294 6.19 0.01 -5.89
CA ASP A 294 6.77 -0.37 -4.62
C ASP A 294 7.11 0.86 -3.75
N ASN A 295 7.68 1.92 -4.33
CA ASN A 295 7.96 3.16 -3.62
C ASN A 295 6.66 3.85 -3.13
N LEU A 296 5.57 3.80 -3.91
CA LEU A 296 4.26 4.31 -3.49
C LEU A 296 3.70 3.49 -2.32
N ASN A 297 3.73 2.16 -2.40
CA ASN A 297 3.27 1.29 -1.34
C ASN A 297 4.07 1.49 -0.04
N MET A 298 5.39 1.70 -0.14
CA MET A 298 6.24 2.05 1.00
C MET A 298 5.87 3.40 1.59
N LEU A 299 5.65 4.41 0.75
CA LEU A 299 5.21 5.74 1.19
C LEU A 299 3.86 5.67 1.90
N GLU A 300 2.89 4.94 1.37
CA GLU A 300 1.57 4.75 1.99
C GLU A 300 1.69 4.19 3.40
N SER A 301 2.50 3.16 3.59
CA SER A 301 2.71 2.55 4.91
C SER A 301 3.44 3.48 5.87
N ALA A 302 4.45 4.18 5.40
CA ALA A 302 5.19 5.14 6.22
C ALA A 302 4.33 6.37 6.61
N LEU A 303 3.45 6.83 5.72
CA LEU A 303 2.44 7.85 6.04
C LEU A 303 1.46 7.35 7.11
N ALA A 304 1.02 6.10 7.01
CA ALA A 304 0.16 5.49 8.00
C ALA A 304 0.82 5.44 9.38
N ASP A 305 2.11 5.12 9.47
CA ASP A 305 2.87 5.15 10.72
C ASP A 305 2.92 6.56 11.33
N VAL A 306 3.19 7.58 10.53
CA VAL A 306 3.21 8.99 10.99
C VAL A 306 1.83 9.45 11.48
N ILE A 307 0.76 9.04 10.80
CA ILE A 307 -0.62 9.37 11.18
C ILE A 307 -1.02 8.62 12.47
N ALA A 308 -0.64 7.35 12.57
CA ALA A 308 -0.92 6.52 13.73
C ALA A 308 -0.13 6.93 15.00
N TYR A 309 1.03 7.59 14.83
CA TYR A 309 1.92 7.91 15.94
C TYR A 309 1.27 8.85 16.94
N PRO A 310 1.18 8.47 18.24
CA PRO A 310 0.42 9.23 19.22
C PRO A 310 1.06 10.59 19.54
N ASN A 311 0.22 11.62 19.66
CA ASN A 311 0.60 12.95 20.12
C ASN A 311 1.73 13.64 19.32
N LEU A 312 1.90 13.27 18.04
CA LEU A 312 2.91 13.86 17.19
C LEU A 312 2.60 15.34 16.93
N GLN A 313 3.49 16.21 17.38
CA GLN A 313 3.44 17.64 17.07
C GLN A 313 3.98 17.88 15.66
N ASN A 314 3.44 18.90 14.97
CA ASN A 314 3.85 19.25 13.61
C ASN A 314 3.74 18.09 12.59
N ARG A 315 2.75 17.19 12.76
CA ARG A 315 2.53 16.02 11.91
C ARG A 315 2.58 16.38 10.41
N ALA A 316 1.96 17.47 9.99
CA ALA A 316 1.99 17.91 8.60
C ALA A 316 3.40 18.13 8.07
N SER A 317 4.29 18.76 8.85
CA SER A 317 5.69 18.95 8.46
C SER A 317 6.45 17.63 8.37
N VAL A 318 6.13 16.65 9.23
CA VAL A 318 6.76 15.32 9.20
C VAL A 318 6.30 14.56 7.95
N ILE A 319 5.01 14.63 7.62
CA ILE A 319 4.45 14.06 6.39
C ILE A 319 5.16 14.63 5.16
N ASP A 320 5.28 15.97 5.06
CA ASP A 320 5.93 16.61 3.91
C ASP A 320 7.43 16.26 3.81
N GLN A 321 8.14 16.12 4.93
CA GLN A 321 9.53 15.66 4.95
C GLN A 321 9.64 14.20 4.48
N LEU A 322 8.75 13.34 4.92
CA LEU A 322 8.70 11.94 4.49
C LEU A 322 8.45 11.86 2.98
N VAL A 323 7.46 12.58 2.47
CA VAL A 323 7.18 12.63 1.02
C VAL A 323 8.41 13.10 0.23
N ALA A 324 9.13 14.13 0.72
CA ALA A 324 10.33 14.61 0.08
C ALA A 324 11.44 13.54 -0.03
N GLN A 325 11.53 12.61 0.92
CA GLN A 325 12.48 11.49 0.87
C GLN A 325 12.11 10.47 -0.23
N TYR A 326 10.82 10.23 -0.45
CA TYR A 326 10.36 9.30 -1.51
C TYR A 326 10.41 9.92 -2.91
N THR A 327 10.25 11.22 -3.04
CA THR A 327 10.33 11.93 -4.32
C THR A 327 11.75 12.35 -4.71
N SER A 328 12.73 12.20 -3.82
CA SER A 328 14.14 12.52 -4.09
C SER A 328 14.83 11.38 -4.86
N ASP A 329 15.65 11.72 -5.84
CA ASP A 329 16.45 10.76 -6.63
C ASP A 329 17.87 10.52 -6.06
N ASP A 330 18.20 11.13 -4.91
CA ASP A 330 19.52 11.06 -4.31
C ASP A 330 19.52 10.68 -2.81
N MET A 331 18.34 10.40 -2.23
CA MET A 331 18.19 10.06 -0.82
C MET A 331 17.62 8.66 -0.64
N TYR A 332 18.17 7.90 0.31
CA TYR A 332 17.66 6.59 0.71
C TYR A 332 17.51 5.61 -0.46
N LEU A 333 18.50 5.56 -1.33
CA LEU A 333 18.50 4.68 -2.51
C LEU A 333 19.05 3.31 -2.14
N ALA A 334 18.33 2.25 -2.53
CA ALA A 334 18.82 0.89 -2.51
C ALA A 334 19.49 0.57 -3.84
N ASP A 335 20.54 -0.22 -3.82
CA ASP A 335 21.00 -0.86 -5.05
C ASP A 335 20.06 -2.01 -5.45
N THR A 336 20.22 -2.51 -6.67
CA THR A 336 19.36 -3.57 -7.20
C THR A 336 19.43 -4.84 -6.36
N MET A 337 20.61 -5.17 -5.78
CA MET A 337 20.76 -6.39 -4.98
C MET A 337 20.02 -6.25 -3.65
N ASP A 338 20.18 -5.12 -2.98
CA ASP A 338 19.48 -4.83 -1.71
C ASP A 338 17.96 -4.81 -1.91
N TYR A 339 17.49 -4.20 -2.99
CA TYR A 339 16.06 -4.20 -3.34
C TYR A 339 15.52 -5.62 -3.54
N LEU A 340 16.22 -6.45 -4.33
CA LEU A 340 15.79 -7.84 -4.57
C LEU A 340 15.87 -8.70 -3.31
N LEU A 341 16.89 -8.53 -2.48
CA LEU A 341 17.02 -9.28 -1.23
C LEU A 341 15.90 -8.94 -0.25
N ASN A 342 15.55 -7.65 -0.12
CA ASN A 342 14.42 -7.22 0.69
C ASN A 342 13.09 -7.75 0.16
N ALA A 343 12.88 -7.71 -1.16
CA ALA A 343 11.70 -8.28 -1.79
C ALA A 343 11.56 -9.78 -1.51
N LEU A 344 12.63 -10.55 -1.68
CA LEU A 344 12.65 -12.00 -1.44
C LEU A 344 12.42 -12.33 0.04
N ARG A 345 12.98 -11.54 0.95
CA ARG A 345 12.83 -11.71 2.39
C ARG A 345 11.36 -11.61 2.81
N GLY A 346 10.67 -10.55 2.38
CA GLY A 346 9.25 -10.38 2.63
C GLY A 346 8.39 -11.37 1.84
N GLY A 347 8.67 -11.56 0.55
CA GLY A 347 7.87 -12.38 -0.35
C GLY A 347 7.83 -13.85 0.02
N ILE A 348 8.97 -14.43 0.37
CA ILE A 348 9.06 -15.86 0.67
C ILE A 348 8.40 -16.20 2.02
N PHE A 349 8.58 -15.37 3.03
CA PHE A 349 8.18 -15.72 4.39
C PHE A 349 6.82 -15.14 4.81
N ASN A 350 6.47 -13.95 4.36
CA ASN A 350 5.33 -13.21 4.88
C ASN A 350 4.21 -12.94 3.87
N GLN A 351 4.52 -12.77 2.58
CA GLN A 351 3.58 -12.22 1.61
C GLN A 351 2.75 -13.24 0.83
N GLY A 352 2.99 -14.52 1.01
CA GLY A 352 2.23 -15.50 0.25
C GLY A 352 2.84 -15.92 -1.10
N GLY A 353 3.88 -15.24 -1.59
CA GLY A 353 4.52 -15.46 -2.90
C GLY A 353 3.66 -15.06 -4.09
N PRO A 354 4.13 -15.32 -5.31
CA PRO A 354 3.40 -14.99 -6.53
C PRO A 354 2.00 -15.60 -6.53
N ALA A 355 1.06 -14.94 -7.21
CA ALA A 355 -0.31 -15.43 -7.36
C ALA A 355 -0.41 -16.74 -8.16
N ILE A 356 0.69 -17.19 -8.77
CA ILE A 356 0.73 -18.31 -9.68
C ILE A 356 0.61 -19.64 -8.95
N GLY A 357 -0.39 -20.38 -9.38
CA GLY A 357 -0.47 -21.85 -9.26
C GLY A 357 -0.70 -22.39 -7.87
N ASP A 358 -1.08 -23.63 -7.83
CA ASP A 358 -0.89 -24.53 -6.71
C ASP A 358 0.61 -24.77 -6.51
N LEU A 359 1.33 -23.75 -6.07
CA LEU A 359 2.56 -24.01 -5.36
C LEU A 359 2.13 -24.82 -4.13
N SER A 360 2.00 -26.12 -4.35
CA SER A 360 1.81 -27.12 -3.32
C SER A 360 2.61 -26.68 -2.10
N ARG A 361 1.93 -26.31 -1.04
CA ARG A 361 2.46 -25.86 0.24
C ARG A 361 3.97 -25.62 0.18
N SER A 362 4.35 -24.46 -0.33
CA SER A 362 5.75 -24.10 -0.54
C SER A 362 6.54 -24.32 0.74
N GLU A 363 7.84 -24.44 0.67
CA GLU A 363 8.76 -24.52 1.82
C GLU A 363 8.46 -23.44 2.88
N ARG A 364 7.87 -22.36 2.50
CA ARG A 364 7.29 -21.30 3.31
C ARG A 364 6.24 -21.76 4.32
N ASN A 365 5.27 -22.60 3.92
CA ASN A 365 4.32 -23.21 4.85
C ASN A 365 5.02 -24.24 5.75
N ARG A 366 6.06 -24.89 5.26
CA ARG A 366 6.90 -25.76 6.08
C ARG A 366 7.70 -24.98 7.11
N SER A 367 8.21 -23.81 6.77
CA SER A 367 8.93 -22.95 7.72
C SER A 367 8.01 -22.40 8.80
N ARG A 368 6.76 -22.03 8.44
CA ARG A 368 5.73 -21.62 9.40
C ARG A 368 5.34 -22.77 10.34
N ASP A 369 5.12 -23.95 9.79
CA ASP A 369 4.79 -25.14 10.57
C ASP A 369 5.97 -25.57 11.46
N ALA A 370 7.20 -25.45 10.98
CA ALA A 370 8.41 -25.71 11.74
C ALA A 370 8.63 -24.71 12.88
N MET A 371 8.36 -23.41 12.68
CA MET A 371 8.40 -22.40 13.72
C MET A 371 7.28 -22.60 14.76
N SER A 372 6.08 -22.96 14.33
CA SER A 372 4.97 -23.31 15.22
C SER A 372 5.27 -24.55 16.05
N MET A 373 5.86 -25.59 15.46
CA MET A 373 6.24 -26.81 16.17
C MET A 373 7.39 -26.57 17.17
N ASN A 374 8.37 -25.75 16.85
CA ASN A 374 9.43 -25.38 17.79
C ASN A 374 8.89 -24.61 19.01
N HIS A 375 7.88 -23.76 18.81
CA HIS A 375 7.24 -23.07 19.92
C HIS A 375 6.47 -24.01 20.85
N THR A 376 5.82 -25.03 20.27
CA THR A 376 5.09 -26.04 21.02
C THR A 376 6.03 -26.98 21.79
N MET A 377 7.22 -27.29 21.25
CA MET A 377 8.21 -28.14 21.91
C MET A 377 8.93 -27.46 23.10
N ILE A 378 9.09 -26.14 23.06
CA ILE A 378 9.69 -25.36 24.15
C ILE A 378 8.74 -25.27 25.35
N MET A 379 7.42 -25.30 25.11
CA MET A 379 6.40 -25.20 26.16
C MET A 379 6.04 -26.55 26.80
N SER A 380 6.55 -27.68 26.29
CA SER A 380 6.23 -29.03 26.75
C SER A 380 7.39 -29.73 27.50
N SER A 381 8.40 -28.99 27.97
CA SER A 381 9.41 -29.56 28.88
C SER A 381 8.81 -29.75 30.29
N PRO A 382 8.52 -30.95 30.75
CA PRO A 382 8.06 -31.15 32.12
C PRO A 382 9.23 -30.98 33.11
N ASN A 383 8.96 -30.30 34.19
CA ASN A 383 9.77 -30.34 35.41
C ASN A 383 9.94 -31.74 35.95
#